data_adf6ed9c6f96e0f5d7761132bb29726e
#
_entry.id   adf6ed9c6f96e0f5d7761132bb29726e
#
_cell.length_a   1.000
_cell.length_b   1.000
_cell.length_c   1.000
_cell.angle_alpha   90.00
_cell.angle_beta   90.00
_cell.angle_gamma   90.00
#
_symmetry.space_group_name_H-M   'P 1'
#
loop_
_entity.id
_entity.type
_entity.pdbx_description
1 polymer ?
#
loop_
_entity_poly.entity_id
_entity_poly.type
_entity_poly.pdbx_seq_one_letter_code
_entity_poly.pdbx_strand_id
1 'polypeptide(L)'
;MVEAARTHDVVIVGGGHNALVAAAYLAQAGKTVAVLERLAHFGGAAVSEQPWADIEARLSRYSYLVSLLPARIVDDLGLRITLRRRRYSSYTPDPARPERGILIDTADAAVTAESFTRTTGDATEAQRFAAFGARLNPLARAIFPTVTEPLARASELRARVGDDALWEAVTAAPLGALLRESLHTDLGRGIALTDGLIGTFAASDDASLRQNRCFLYHVIGGGTGDWDVPVGGMGHVSAELERAARAAGAQLIPGARVTSVAPDGEVRTADGRSFCGRIVLSGVGPAVLHELLEATGAASAVPRRPEGAQVKVNMLLRRLPRLRDTAVAPAAAFAGTFHINETLTQLDAAHAAASAGRLPEPLPAEIYCHSLTDPTILGPELRASGSHTLTLFGLQVPHRVIAGVDPDRARADLLSAAQATLDSVLAEPITDVLHETADGAPCIEARTTGDLETSLAMTGGDIFHGDLSWPWADDDEPLDSPAHRWGVATDHAHVLWCGSAARRGGAVSGIGGHNAAMAALELLGR
;
A
#
# COMPACT_ATOMS: atom_id res chain seq x y z
N MET A 1 35.52 -9.74 -24.59
CA MET A 1 36.22 -9.12 -23.45
C MET A 1 35.15 -8.92 -22.38
N VAL A 2 35.31 -9.52 -21.20
CA VAL A 2 34.45 -9.26 -20.05
C VAL A 2 34.78 -7.84 -19.61
N GLU A 3 33.81 -6.90 -19.67
CA GLU A 3 34.00 -5.54 -19.15
C GLU A 3 34.33 -5.65 -17.65
N ALA A 4 35.35 -4.93 -17.19
CA ALA A 4 35.75 -4.99 -15.78
C ALA A 4 34.56 -4.58 -14.91
N ALA A 5 34.30 -5.34 -13.83
CA ALA A 5 33.21 -5.06 -12.91
C ALA A 5 33.30 -3.61 -12.37
N ARG A 6 32.20 -2.86 -12.48
CA ARG A 6 32.11 -1.50 -11.92
C ARG A 6 31.95 -1.60 -10.41
N THR A 7 32.89 -1.09 -9.65
CA THR A 7 32.89 -1.14 -8.18
C THR A 7 32.17 0.06 -7.58
N HIS A 8 31.29 -0.23 -6.61
CA HIS A 8 30.52 0.77 -5.84
C HIS A 8 30.60 0.43 -4.34
N ASP A 9 30.34 1.39 -3.49
CA ASP A 9 30.11 1.09 -2.07
C ASP A 9 28.81 0.29 -1.91
N VAL A 10 27.77 0.69 -2.65
CA VAL A 10 26.45 0.02 -2.59
C VAL A 10 25.86 -0.20 -3.98
N VAL A 11 25.37 -1.41 -4.22
CA VAL A 11 24.55 -1.76 -5.39
C VAL A 11 23.12 -2.06 -4.91
N ILE A 12 22.12 -1.43 -5.51
CA ILE A 12 20.71 -1.59 -5.16
C ILE A 12 19.99 -2.33 -6.30
N VAL A 13 19.35 -3.44 -5.99
CA VAL A 13 18.59 -4.27 -6.93
C VAL A 13 17.11 -3.89 -6.87
N GLY A 14 16.55 -3.40 -7.98
CA GLY A 14 15.22 -2.82 -8.07
C GLY A 14 15.19 -1.31 -7.76
N GLY A 15 14.42 -0.56 -8.54
CA GLY A 15 14.34 0.90 -8.48
C GLY A 15 13.00 1.43 -7.96
N GLY A 16 12.36 0.73 -7.01
CA GLY A 16 11.15 1.19 -6.34
C GLY A 16 11.40 2.40 -5.42
N HIS A 17 10.34 3.02 -4.92
CA HIS A 17 10.41 4.22 -4.08
C HIS A 17 11.36 4.07 -2.87
N ASN A 18 11.36 2.91 -2.19
CA ASN A 18 12.28 2.63 -1.08
C ASN A 18 13.75 2.61 -1.55
N ALA A 19 14.03 2.00 -2.70
CA ALA A 19 15.38 1.98 -3.28
C ALA A 19 15.88 3.39 -3.61
N LEU A 20 15.01 4.26 -4.13
CA LEU A 20 15.33 5.66 -4.42
C LEU A 20 15.64 6.44 -3.14
N VAL A 21 14.91 6.20 -2.05
CA VAL A 21 15.21 6.76 -0.73
C VAL A 21 16.57 6.30 -0.25
N ALA A 22 16.87 4.99 -0.28
CA ALA A 22 18.17 4.46 0.12
C ALA A 22 19.30 5.06 -0.70
N ALA A 23 19.13 5.14 -2.02
CA ALA A 23 20.12 5.72 -2.93
C ALA A 23 20.41 7.19 -2.61
N ALA A 24 19.36 7.97 -2.32
CA ALA A 24 19.52 9.39 -1.97
C ALA A 24 20.31 9.58 -0.67
N TYR A 25 19.94 8.88 0.41
CA TYR A 25 20.66 8.97 1.69
C TYR A 25 22.12 8.54 1.59
N LEU A 26 22.40 7.41 0.92
CA LEU A 26 23.75 6.90 0.75
C LEU A 26 24.62 7.83 -0.08
N ALA A 27 24.09 8.34 -1.20
CA ALA A 27 24.82 9.27 -2.06
C ALA A 27 25.05 10.63 -1.37
N GLN A 28 24.09 11.17 -0.59
CA GLN A 28 24.28 12.36 0.24
C GLN A 28 25.39 12.15 1.29
N ALA A 29 25.56 10.93 1.80
CA ALA A 29 26.66 10.55 2.69
C ALA A 29 27.99 10.30 1.97
N GLY A 30 28.10 10.61 0.67
CA GLY A 30 29.31 10.49 -0.13
C GLY A 30 29.66 9.08 -0.58
N LYS A 31 28.72 8.12 -0.48
CA LYS A 31 28.94 6.76 -0.98
C LYS A 31 28.65 6.66 -2.47
N THR A 32 29.41 5.82 -3.16
CA THR A 32 29.16 5.49 -4.57
C THR A 32 28.03 4.46 -4.65
N VAL A 33 26.93 4.83 -5.34
CA VAL A 33 25.69 4.02 -5.38
C VAL A 33 25.26 3.77 -6.82
N ALA A 34 24.96 2.52 -7.15
CA ALA A 34 24.27 2.14 -8.39
C ALA A 34 22.91 1.50 -8.09
N VAL A 35 21.86 1.98 -8.75
CA VAL A 35 20.50 1.38 -8.69
C VAL A 35 20.20 0.72 -10.02
N LEU A 36 19.91 -0.57 -10.00
CA LEU A 36 19.65 -1.39 -11.17
C LEU A 36 18.15 -1.68 -11.27
N GLU A 37 17.47 -1.09 -12.25
CA GLU A 37 16.03 -1.27 -12.47
C GLU A 37 15.76 -1.98 -13.80
N ARG A 38 14.92 -3.03 -13.80
CA ARG A 38 14.58 -3.77 -15.01
C ARG A 38 13.68 -3.02 -15.99
N LEU A 39 12.83 -2.14 -15.47
CA LEU A 39 11.92 -1.32 -16.27
C LEU A 39 12.66 -0.09 -16.84
N ALA A 40 12.05 0.56 -17.81
CA ALA A 40 12.57 1.80 -18.39
C ALA A 40 12.39 3.03 -17.48
N HIS A 41 11.69 2.88 -16.36
CA HIS A 41 11.38 3.94 -15.39
C HIS A 41 11.55 3.43 -13.95
N PHE A 42 11.69 4.37 -13.01
CA PHE A 42 11.80 4.12 -11.58
C PHE A 42 10.45 4.34 -10.88
N GLY A 43 10.35 3.90 -9.61
CA GLY A 43 9.20 4.13 -8.74
C GLY A 43 8.47 2.84 -8.31
N GLY A 44 8.64 1.74 -9.02
CA GLY A 44 7.97 0.48 -8.71
C GLY A 44 6.43 0.61 -8.78
N ALA A 45 5.73 0.34 -7.68
CA ALA A 45 4.27 0.49 -7.60
C ALA A 45 3.81 1.94 -7.34
N ALA A 46 4.73 2.87 -7.06
CA ALA A 46 4.40 4.27 -6.81
C ALA A 46 4.55 5.09 -8.10
N VAL A 47 3.74 4.77 -9.11
CA VAL A 47 3.77 5.41 -10.44
C VAL A 47 2.40 5.93 -10.84
N SER A 48 2.38 6.96 -11.67
CA SER A 48 1.19 7.43 -12.38
C SER A 48 1.35 7.14 -13.86
N GLU A 49 0.33 6.53 -14.45
CA GLU A 49 0.31 6.17 -15.87
C GLU A 49 -0.92 6.76 -16.55
N GLN A 50 -0.86 6.85 -17.87
CA GLN A 50 -1.96 7.23 -18.75
C GLN A 50 -2.43 5.96 -19.46
N PRO A 51 -3.46 5.25 -18.93
CA PRO A 51 -3.86 3.94 -19.46
C PRO A 51 -4.46 4.03 -20.86
N TRP A 52 -5.03 5.18 -21.21
CA TRP A 52 -5.68 5.43 -22.50
C TRP A 52 -4.88 6.50 -23.25
N ALA A 53 -4.22 6.10 -24.33
CA ALA A 53 -3.19 6.88 -25.01
C ALA A 53 -3.65 8.29 -25.44
N ASP A 54 -4.91 8.42 -25.89
CA ASP A 54 -5.47 9.66 -26.42
C ASP A 54 -6.19 10.52 -25.37
N ILE A 55 -6.15 10.11 -24.09
CA ILE A 55 -6.90 10.77 -23.02
C ILE A 55 -5.92 11.25 -21.94
N GLU A 56 -5.85 12.54 -21.72
CA GLU A 56 -4.93 13.17 -20.75
C GLU A 56 -5.43 12.99 -19.31
N ALA A 57 -5.44 11.75 -18.84
CA ALA A 57 -5.77 11.37 -17.48
C ALA A 57 -4.64 10.51 -16.89
N ARG A 58 -3.99 10.99 -15.81
CA ARG A 58 -2.90 10.30 -15.14
C ARG A 58 -3.43 9.63 -13.86
N LEU A 59 -3.51 8.32 -13.88
CA LEU A 59 -3.98 7.54 -12.73
C LEU A 59 -2.81 6.99 -11.94
N SER A 60 -2.90 7.05 -10.62
CA SER A 60 -2.03 6.31 -9.71
C SER A 60 -2.35 4.82 -9.86
N ARG A 61 -1.57 4.12 -10.70
CA ARG A 61 -1.99 2.82 -11.26
C ARG A 61 -2.05 1.71 -10.25
N TYR A 62 -1.19 1.72 -9.23
CA TYR A 62 -1.12 0.68 -8.20
C TYR A 62 -1.38 1.26 -6.82
N SER A 63 -0.46 2.03 -6.25
CA SER A 63 -0.64 2.76 -4.99
C SER A 63 -1.26 4.14 -5.24
N TYR A 64 -1.96 4.71 -4.25
CA TYR A 64 -2.78 5.91 -4.50
C TYR A 64 -2.88 6.90 -3.34
N LEU A 65 -2.57 6.53 -2.10
CA LEU A 65 -2.60 7.41 -0.93
C LEU A 65 -1.26 7.35 -0.17
N VAL A 66 -0.96 8.39 0.59
CA VAL A 66 0.24 8.52 1.42
C VAL A 66 -0.18 8.75 2.87
N SER A 67 0.33 7.92 3.77
CA SER A 67 0.16 8.05 5.23
C SER A 67 1.47 7.77 5.96
N LEU A 68 2.21 6.75 5.50
CA LEU A 68 3.39 6.24 6.19
C LEU A 68 4.71 6.89 5.77
N LEU A 69 4.72 7.89 4.87
CA LEU A 69 5.94 8.61 4.50
C LEU A 69 6.31 9.61 5.62
N PRO A 70 7.39 9.37 6.39
CA PRO A 70 7.75 10.24 7.49
C PRO A 70 8.20 11.62 7.01
N ALA A 71 7.80 12.68 7.72
CA ALA A 71 8.26 14.04 7.46
C ALA A 71 9.78 14.14 7.44
N ARG A 72 10.48 13.40 8.30
CA ARG A 72 11.94 13.31 8.31
C ARG A 72 12.52 12.96 6.94
N ILE A 73 11.97 11.96 6.25
CA ILE A 73 12.46 11.57 4.91
C ILE A 73 12.20 12.69 3.90
N VAL A 74 11.05 13.36 3.99
CA VAL A 74 10.70 14.50 3.12
C VAL A 74 11.67 15.65 3.32
N ASP A 75 11.96 16.00 4.58
CA ASP A 75 12.82 17.10 4.96
C ASP A 75 14.30 16.82 4.64
N ASP A 76 14.82 15.65 5.05
CA ASP A 76 16.22 15.25 4.85
C ASP A 76 16.59 15.20 3.37
N LEU A 77 15.68 14.75 2.51
CA LEU A 77 15.91 14.63 1.07
C LEU A 77 15.44 15.86 0.26
N GLY A 78 14.88 16.87 0.92
CA GLY A 78 14.38 18.10 0.27
C GLY A 78 13.33 17.78 -0.81
N LEU A 79 12.38 16.91 -0.49
CA LEU A 79 11.32 16.49 -1.42
C LEU A 79 10.24 17.55 -1.52
N ARG A 80 9.80 17.85 -2.74
CA ARG A 80 8.75 18.84 -3.03
C ARG A 80 7.40 18.13 -3.20
N ILE A 81 6.95 17.45 -2.14
CA ILE A 81 5.70 16.70 -2.13
C ILE A 81 4.66 17.52 -1.38
N THR A 82 3.50 17.73 -2.01
CA THR A 82 2.34 18.34 -1.36
C THR A 82 1.29 17.27 -1.15
N LEU A 83 0.84 17.12 0.09
CA LEU A 83 -0.24 16.21 0.46
C LEU A 83 -1.50 17.03 0.76
N ARG A 84 -2.66 16.55 0.30
CA ARG A 84 -3.95 17.18 0.57
C ARG A 84 -4.82 16.27 1.41
N ARG A 85 -5.27 16.81 2.56
CA ARG A 85 -6.24 16.17 3.44
C ARG A 85 -7.60 16.10 2.78
N ARG A 86 -8.29 14.96 2.93
CA ARG A 86 -9.67 14.79 2.53
C ARG A 86 -10.59 15.29 3.67
N ARG A 87 -11.64 16.04 3.33
CA ARG A 87 -12.64 16.49 4.32
C ARG A 87 -13.43 15.30 4.88
N TYR A 88 -13.88 14.41 3.99
CA TYR A 88 -14.63 13.23 4.38
C TYR A 88 -13.66 12.06 4.58
N SER A 89 -13.76 11.38 5.72
CA SER A 89 -13.00 10.15 5.95
C SER A 89 -13.56 9.03 5.08
N SER A 90 -14.87 8.77 5.19
CA SER A 90 -15.51 7.72 4.42
C SER A 90 -17.00 7.95 4.20
N TYR A 91 -17.55 7.21 3.20
CA TYR A 91 -18.96 6.96 3.03
C TYR A 91 -19.20 5.46 2.87
N THR A 92 -20.16 4.90 3.63
CA THR A 92 -20.43 3.46 3.65
C THR A 92 -21.94 3.21 3.58
N PRO A 93 -22.51 2.83 2.42
CA PRO A 93 -23.90 2.44 2.29
C PRO A 93 -24.23 1.20 3.15
N ASP A 94 -25.44 1.13 3.68
CA ASP A 94 -25.97 -0.08 4.28
C ASP A 94 -26.29 -1.11 3.16
N PRO A 95 -25.63 -2.27 3.10
CA PRO A 95 -25.87 -3.23 2.03
C PRO A 95 -27.30 -3.73 1.92
N ALA A 96 -28.05 -3.75 3.03
CA ALA A 96 -29.46 -4.14 3.06
C ALA A 96 -30.40 -3.01 2.61
N ARG A 97 -29.94 -1.76 2.72
CA ARG A 97 -30.73 -0.55 2.41
C ARG A 97 -29.81 0.51 1.78
N PRO A 98 -29.41 0.35 0.51
CA PRO A 98 -28.40 1.20 -0.14
C PRO A 98 -28.85 2.66 -0.36
N GLU A 99 -30.11 2.97 -0.05
CA GLU A 99 -30.62 4.35 0.06
C GLU A 99 -30.24 5.06 1.37
N ARG A 100 -29.45 4.43 2.22
CA ARG A 100 -28.87 4.95 3.46
C ARG A 100 -27.42 4.57 3.58
N GLY A 101 -26.62 5.48 4.16
CA GLY A 101 -25.20 5.21 4.39
C GLY A 101 -24.63 6.09 5.51
N ILE A 102 -23.51 5.64 6.06
CA ILE A 102 -22.74 6.37 7.05
C ILE A 102 -21.75 7.30 6.32
N LEU A 103 -21.88 8.60 6.50
CA LEU A 103 -20.92 9.60 6.04
C LEU A 103 -20.12 10.10 7.25
N ILE A 104 -18.79 9.92 7.22
CA ILE A 104 -17.89 10.45 8.25
C ILE A 104 -17.27 11.74 7.75
N ASP A 105 -17.82 12.87 8.21
CA ASP A 105 -17.32 14.23 7.95
C ASP A 105 -16.37 14.65 9.09
N THR A 106 -15.08 14.78 8.80
CA THR A 106 -14.08 15.16 9.81
C THR A 106 -14.20 16.61 10.26
N ALA A 107 -14.91 17.44 9.51
CA ALA A 107 -15.15 18.85 9.85
C ALA A 107 -16.49 19.07 10.57
N ASP A 108 -17.40 18.08 10.54
CA ASP A 108 -18.74 18.23 11.15
C ASP A 108 -19.20 16.93 11.84
N ALA A 109 -18.99 16.88 13.15
CA ALA A 109 -19.37 15.73 13.97
C ALA A 109 -20.91 15.54 14.05
N ALA A 110 -21.72 16.60 13.84
CA ALA A 110 -23.18 16.48 13.87
C ALA A 110 -23.68 15.75 12.62
N VAL A 111 -23.15 16.08 11.43
CA VAL A 111 -23.43 15.35 10.18
C VAL A 111 -23.06 13.88 10.32
N THR A 112 -21.89 13.59 10.89
CA THR A 112 -21.45 12.21 11.17
C THR A 112 -22.44 11.50 12.09
N ALA A 113 -22.82 12.09 13.22
CA ALA A 113 -23.73 11.49 14.19
C ALA A 113 -25.14 11.23 13.60
N GLU A 114 -25.65 12.18 12.83
CA GLU A 114 -26.94 12.04 12.14
C GLU A 114 -26.90 10.87 11.13
N SER A 115 -25.81 10.76 10.33
CA SER A 115 -25.69 9.70 9.35
C SER A 115 -25.60 8.31 9.97
N PHE A 116 -24.87 8.16 11.10
CA PHE A 116 -24.86 6.91 11.88
C PHE A 116 -26.25 6.56 12.38
N THR A 117 -26.94 7.50 13.03
CA THR A 117 -28.28 7.27 13.57
C THR A 117 -29.28 6.92 12.48
N ARG A 118 -29.27 7.63 11.36
CA ARG A 118 -30.14 7.38 10.20
C ARG A 118 -29.92 5.99 9.61
N THR A 119 -28.67 5.55 9.55
CA THR A 119 -28.29 4.30 8.88
C THR A 119 -28.46 3.10 9.79
N THR A 120 -27.94 3.16 11.01
CA THR A 120 -27.88 2.02 11.93
C THR A 120 -29.08 1.95 12.90
N GLY A 121 -29.76 3.08 13.16
CA GLY A 121 -30.76 3.20 14.20
C GLY A 121 -30.16 3.34 15.61
N ASP A 122 -28.83 3.31 15.77
CA ASP A 122 -28.14 3.51 17.05
C ASP A 122 -27.55 4.91 17.14
N ALA A 123 -28.15 5.76 17.98
CA ALA A 123 -27.71 7.14 18.21
C ALA A 123 -26.35 7.21 18.96
N THR A 124 -25.89 6.10 19.56
CA THR A 124 -24.63 6.06 20.32
C THR A 124 -23.44 5.61 19.50
N GLU A 125 -23.67 5.00 18.33
CA GLU A 125 -22.61 4.36 17.55
C GLU A 125 -21.57 5.36 17.03
N ALA A 126 -21.98 6.55 16.60
CA ALA A 126 -21.05 7.62 16.22
C ALA A 126 -20.07 7.99 17.34
N GLN A 127 -20.58 8.10 18.57
CA GLN A 127 -19.74 8.38 19.74
C GLN A 127 -18.77 7.23 20.04
N ARG A 128 -19.24 5.97 19.90
CA ARG A 128 -18.39 4.78 20.05
C ARG A 128 -17.31 4.73 19.00
N PHE A 129 -17.64 5.02 17.75
CA PHE A 129 -16.67 5.03 16.65
C PHE A 129 -15.59 6.10 16.88
N ALA A 130 -16.00 7.31 17.31
CA ALA A 130 -15.06 8.37 17.67
C ALA A 130 -14.18 8.00 18.90
N ALA A 131 -14.78 7.36 19.92
CA ALA A 131 -14.05 6.88 21.10
C ALA A 131 -13.06 5.76 20.73
N PHE A 132 -13.44 4.85 19.83
CA PHE A 132 -12.55 3.83 19.30
C PHE A 132 -11.33 4.44 18.60
N GLY A 133 -11.53 5.38 17.66
CA GLY A 133 -10.42 6.11 17.03
C GLY A 133 -9.52 6.82 18.05
N ALA A 134 -10.10 7.50 19.04
CA ALA A 134 -9.35 8.17 20.09
C ALA A 134 -8.53 7.19 20.96
N ARG A 135 -9.05 5.98 21.23
CA ARG A 135 -8.36 4.92 21.97
C ARG A 135 -7.08 4.46 21.25
N LEU A 136 -7.02 4.54 19.92
CA LEU A 136 -5.85 4.13 19.13
C LEU A 136 -4.72 5.17 19.10
N ASN A 137 -5.00 6.44 19.43
CA ASN A 137 -4.01 7.52 19.36
C ASN A 137 -2.71 7.27 20.15
N PRO A 138 -2.71 6.63 21.35
CA PRO A 138 -1.48 6.30 22.06
C PRO A 138 -0.54 5.42 21.22
N LEU A 139 -1.06 4.46 20.45
CA LEU A 139 -0.26 3.62 19.55
C LEU A 139 0.46 4.47 18.49
N ALA A 140 -0.30 5.34 17.80
CA ALA A 140 0.27 6.19 16.77
C ALA A 140 1.38 7.10 17.30
N ARG A 141 1.16 7.74 18.45
CA ARG A 141 2.12 8.65 19.09
C ARG A 141 3.37 7.94 19.60
N ALA A 142 3.24 6.71 20.11
CA ALA A 142 4.36 5.96 20.65
C ALA A 142 5.20 5.28 19.55
N ILE A 143 4.55 4.76 18.50
CA ILE A 143 5.18 3.88 17.51
C ILE A 143 5.69 4.66 16.30
N PHE A 144 4.87 5.54 15.70
CA PHE A 144 5.25 6.19 14.44
C PHE A 144 6.56 6.98 14.51
N PRO A 145 6.91 7.72 15.58
CA PRO A 145 8.20 8.42 15.66
C PRO A 145 9.42 7.49 15.62
N THR A 146 9.24 6.18 15.90
CA THR A 146 10.35 5.23 15.94
C THR A 146 10.64 4.54 14.61
N VAL A 147 9.82 4.75 13.58
CA VAL A 147 9.95 3.99 12.32
C VAL A 147 11.22 4.32 11.54
N THR A 148 11.84 5.48 11.78
CA THR A 148 13.12 5.91 11.21
C THR A 148 14.27 5.88 12.23
N GLU A 149 14.12 5.14 13.32
CA GLU A 149 15.13 4.91 14.34
C GLU A 149 15.50 3.41 14.38
N PRO A 150 16.59 3.00 15.06
CA PRO A 150 16.81 1.59 15.35
C PRO A 150 15.58 0.96 16.01
N LEU A 151 15.39 -0.36 15.85
CA LEU A 151 14.23 -1.06 16.40
C LEU A 151 14.18 -0.89 17.92
N ALA A 152 13.06 -0.34 18.42
CA ALA A 152 12.73 -0.37 19.83
C ALA A 152 12.30 -1.79 20.24
N ARG A 153 12.38 -2.13 21.51
CA ARG A 153 11.85 -3.37 22.06
C ARG A 153 10.33 -3.28 22.25
N ALA A 154 9.65 -4.43 22.17
CA ALA A 154 8.21 -4.52 22.41
C ALA A 154 7.84 -3.94 23.79
N SER A 155 8.58 -4.31 24.85
CA SER A 155 8.37 -3.81 26.22
C SER A 155 8.55 -2.28 26.34
N GLU A 156 9.51 -1.71 25.60
CA GLU A 156 9.73 -0.26 25.60
C GLU A 156 8.55 0.49 24.96
N LEU A 157 8.03 -0.02 23.83
CA LEU A 157 6.89 0.58 23.16
C LEU A 157 5.60 0.40 23.97
N ARG A 158 5.39 -0.78 24.58
CA ARG A 158 4.29 -1.01 25.51
C ARG A 158 4.28 0.03 26.64
N ALA A 159 5.45 0.27 27.25
CA ALA A 159 5.58 1.28 28.29
C ALA A 159 5.30 2.71 27.78
N ARG A 160 5.70 3.05 26.54
CA ARG A 160 5.41 4.36 25.91
C ARG A 160 3.93 4.54 25.56
N VAL A 161 3.24 3.46 25.13
CA VAL A 161 1.80 3.47 24.88
C VAL A 161 1.03 3.74 26.17
N GLY A 162 1.49 3.16 27.31
CA GLY A 162 0.93 3.42 28.63
C GLY A 162 -0.48 2.86 28.85
N ASP A 163 -0.95 1.98 27.97
CA ASP A 163 -2.24 1.28 28.06
C ASP A 163 -2.02 -0.20 27.73
N ASP A 164 -1.84 -1.00 28.78
CA ASP A 164 -1.59 -2.44 28.66
C ASP A 164 -2.77 -3.18 28.02
N ALA A 165 -4.00 -2.76 28.30
CA ALA A 165 -5.19 -3.40 27.77
C ALA A 165 -5.30 -3.17 26.24
N LEU A 166 -5.00 -1.95 25.78
CA LEU A 166 -4.95 -1.64 24.37
C LEU A 166 -3.80 -2.42 23.68
N TRP A 167 -2.61 -2.44 24.29
CA TRP A 167 -1.47 -3.18 23.75
C TRP A 167 -1.81 -4.65 23.52
N GLU A 168 -2.34 -5.34 24.55
CA GLU A 168 -2.75 -6.75 24.46
C GLU A 168 -3.86 -6.96 23.43
N ALA A 169 -4.86 -6.06 23.39
CA ALA A 169 -5.96 -6.16 22.43
C ALA A 169 -5.49 -6.07 20.97
N VAL A 170 -4.41 -5.32 20.69
CA VAL A 170 -3.87 -5.15 19.34
C VAL A 170 -2.82 -6.21 19.01
N THR A 171 -1.98 -6.61 19.97
CA THR A 171 -0.79 -7.44 19.69
C THR A 171 -0.95 -8.91 20.04
N ALA A 172 -1.93 -9.29 20.86
CA ALA A 172 -2.10 -10.66 21.37
C ALA A 172 -3.49 -11.26 21.08
N ALA A 173 -4.50 -10.45 20.73
CA ALA A 173 -5.84 -10.92 20.40
C ALA A 173 -6.22 -10.53 18.96
N PRO A 174 -7.04 -11.35 18.24
CA PRO A 174 -7.51 -11.00 16.90
C PRO A 174 -8.29 -9.68 16.88
N LEU A 175 -8.13 -8.90 15.81
CA LEU A 175 -8.74 -7.57 15.64
C LEU A 175 -10.26 -7.59 15.81
N GLY A 176 -10.94 -8.65 15.34
CA GLY A 176 -12.38 -8.81 15.50
C GLY A 176 -12.86 -8.77 16.95
N ALA A 177 -12.05 -9.23 17.91
CA ALA A 177 -12.38 -9.15 19.34
C ALA A 177 -12.43 -7.68 19.80
N LEU A 178 -11.40 -6.89 19.47
CA LEU A 178 -11.34 -5.46 19.79
C LEU A 178 -12.50 -4.68 19.15
N LEU A 179 -12.84 -5.00 17.89
CA LEU A 179 -13.94 -4.34 17.19
C LEU A 179 -15.30 -4.64 17.81
N ARG A 180 -15.56 -5.90 18.21
CA ARG A 180 -16.80 -6.29 18.86
C ARG A 180 -16.96 -5.71 20.27
N GLU A 181 -15.86 -5.53 20.99
CA GLU A 181 -15.83 -4.82 22.28
C GLU A 181 -16.18 -3.34 22.12
N SER A 182 -15.63 -2.69 21.08
CA SER A 182 -15.66 -1.22 20.94
C SER A 182 -16.90 -0.71 20.22
N LEU A 183 -17.42 -1.45 19.23
CA LEU A 183 -18.47 -1.02 18.31
C LEU A 183 -19.67 -1.98 18.37
N HIS A 184 -20.88 -1.42 18.21
CA HIS A 184 -22.12 -2.20 18.34
C HIS A 184 -22.63 -2.74 17.01
N THR A 185 -22.50 -1.93 15.94
CA THR A 185 -23.12 -2.27 14.66
C THR A 185 -22.14 -3.04 13.76
N ASP A 186 -22.69 -3.95 12.97
CA ASP A 186 -21.90 -4.74 12.01
C ASP A 186 -21.23 -3.85 10.97
N LEU A 187 -21.94 -2.80 10.51
CA LEU A 187 -21.42 -1.83 9.56
C LEU A 187 -20.28 -0.99 10.15
N GLY A 188 -20.41 -0.50 11.39
CA GLY A 188 -19.35 0.24 12.08
C GLY A 188 -18.09 -0.60 12.29
N ARG A 189 -18.27 -1.88 12.67
CA ARG A 189 -17.17 -2.84 12.79
C ARG A 189 -16.47 -3.10 11.44
N GLY A 190 -17.25 -3.20 10.37
CA GLY A 190 -16.74 -3.42 9.03
C GLY A 190 -15.87 -2.25 8.54
N ILE A 191 -16.33 -1.01 8.72
CA ILE A 191 -15.56 0.20 8.39
C ILE A 191 -14.18 0.18 9.06
N ALA A 192 -14.13 -0.23 10.33
CA ALA A 192 -12.85 -0.29 11.06
C ALA A 192 -12.02 -1.52 10.69
N LEU A 193 -12.64 -2.66 10.35
CA LEU A 193 -11.93 -3.89 9.96
C LEU A 193 -11.17 -3.73 8.64
N THR A 194 -11.71 -2.93 7.72
CA THR A 194 -11.14 -2.74 6.37
C THR A 194 -9.67 -2.31 6.42
N ASP A 195 -9.29 -1.45 7.37
CA ASP A 195 -7.89 -1.05 7.58
C ASP A 195 -6.95 -2.24 7.90
N GLY A 196 -7.49 -3.35 8.38
CA GLY A 196 -6.75 -4.59 8.61
C GLY A 196 -6.68 -5.53 7.40
N LEU A 197 -7.38 -5.22 6.30
CA LEU A 197 -7.55 -6.12 5.17
C LEU A 197 -6.95 -5.61 3.85
N ILE A 198 -6.43 -4.39 3.82
CA ILE A 198 -5.82 -3.81 2.62
C ILE A 198 -4.61 -4.65 2.21
N GLY A 199 -4.72 -5.35 1.09
CA GLY A 199 -3.68 -6.26 0.60
C GLY A 199 -3.41 -7.49 1.47
N THR A 200 -4.22 -7.71 2.52
CA THR A 200 -4.05 -8.77 3.52
C THR A 200 -5.21 -9.75 3.46
N PHE A 201 -4.90 -11.03 3.20
CA PHE A 201 -5.90 -12.10 3.22
C PHE A 201 -6.06 -12.67 4.62
N ALA A 202 -7.08 -12.22 5.34
CA ALA A 202 -7.38 -12.64 6.71
C ALA A 202 -8.87 -12.51 7.03
N ALA A 203 -9.37 -13.32 7.98
CA ALA A 203 -10.63 -13.09 8.66
C ALA A 203 -10.45 -12.11 9.83
N SER A 204 -11.54 -11.55 10.35
CA SER A 204 -11.52 -10.71 11.54
C SER A 204 -10.88 -11.40 12.76
N ASP A 205 -11.06 -12.71 12.88
CA ASP A 205 -10.60 -13.56 13.97
C ASP A 205 -9.37 -14.45 13.60
N ASP A 206 -8.60 -14.07 12.58
CA ASP A 206 -7.40 -14.83 12.20
C ASP A 206 -6.35 -14.80 13.34
N ALA A 207 -6.04 -15.98 13.87
CA ALA A 207 -5.11 -16.15 14.98
C ALA A 207 -3.66 -15.79 14.64
N SER A 208 -3.30 -15.68 13.36
CA SER A 208 -1.96 -15.24 12.93
C SER A 208 -1.71 -13.76 13.16
N LEU A 209 -2.75 -12.98 13.48
CA LEU A 209 -2.72 -11.53 13.70
C LEU A 209 -2.18 -10.72 12.50
N ARG A 210 -2.23 -11.27 11.28
CA ARG A 210 -1.79 -10.51 10.08
C ARG A 210 -2.69 -9.30 9.82
N GLN A 211 -4.00 -9.41 10.06
CA GLN A 211 -4.94 -8.31 10.01
C GLN A 211 -4.65 -7.24 11.06
N ASN A 212 -4.18 -7.63 12.24
CA ASN A 212 -3.78 -6.69 13.29
C ASN A 212 -2.54 -5.89 12.89
N ARG A 213 -1.55 -6.53 12.26
CA ARG A 213 -0.35 -5.84 11.76
C ARG A 213 -0.70 -4.87 10.65
N CYS A 214 -1.55 -5.28 9.69
CA CYS A 214 -2.05 -4.39 8.65
C CYS A 214 -2.79 -3.20 9.25
N PHE A 215 -3.73 -3.45 10.17
CA PHE A 215 -4.48 -2.43 10.90
C PHE A 215 -3.54 -1.45 11.63
N LEU A 216 -2.53 -1.95 12.34
CA LEU A 216 -1.59 -1.10 13.05
C LEU A 216 -0.92 -0.09 12.11
N TYR A 217 -0.39 -0.53 10.97
CA TYR A 217 0.23 0.37 10.00
C TYR A 217 -0.76 1.40 9.43
N HIS A 218 -2.04 1.06 9.31
CA HIS A 218 -3.06 1.99 8.85
C HIS A 218 -3.36 3.08 9.89
N VAL A 219 -3.45 2.72 11.16
CA VAL A 219 -3.85 3.65 12.23
C VAL A 219 -2.70 4.47 12.81
N ILE A 220 -1.43 4.11 12.55
CA ILE A 220 -0.29 4.88 13.06
C ILE A 220 0.29 5.87 12.04
N GLY A 221 -0.08 5.81 10.78
CA GLY A 221 0.50 6.61 9.71
C GLY A 221 0.50 8.11 10.04
N GLY A 222 1.60 8.81 9.77
CA GLY A 222 1.75 10.22 10.10
C GLY A 222 1.66 10.57 11.58
N GLY A 223 1.53 9.56 12.47
CA GLY A 223 1.24 9.75 13.90
C GLY A 223 -0.24 10.02 14.20
N THR A 224 -1.11 10.00 13.20
CA THR A 224 -2.56 10.32 13.30
C THR A 224 -3.46 9.28 12.62
N GLY A 225 -2.91 8.42 11.75
CA GLY A 225 -3.67 7.48 10.94
C GLY A 225 -4.37 8.11 9.73
N ASP A 226 -4.04 9.35 9.39
CA ASP A 226 -4.64 10.03 8.25
C ASP A 226 -4.00 9.58 6.92
N TRP A 227 -4.83 9.48 5.88
CA TRP A 227 -4.42 9.11 4.52
C TRP A 227 -4.70 10.25 3.56
N ASP A 228 -3.63 10.82 3.02
CA ASP A 228 -3.66 12.03 2.22
C ASP A 228 -3.42 11.75 0.74
N VAL A 229 -3.94 12.62 -0.13
CA VAL A 229 -3.77 12.55 -1.58
C VAL A 229 -2.53 13.34 -2.00
N PRO A 230 -1.53 12.70 -2.65
CA PRO A 230 -0.38 13.42 -3.18
C PRO A 230 -0.79 14.21 -4.44
N VAL A 231 -0.47 15.51 -4.44
CA VAL A 231 -0.72 16.39 -5.61
C VAL A 231 0.17 15.97 -6.78
N GLY A 232 -0.43 15.75 -7.94
CA GLY A 232 0.23 15.17 -9.11
C GLY A 232 0.26 13.64 -9.12
N GLY A 233 -0.41 12.99 -8.14
CA GLY A 233 -0.49 11.53 -8.01
C GLY A 233 0.80 10.89 -7.51
N MET A 234 0.81 9.56 -7.41
CA MET A 234 1.96 8.81 -6.90
C MET A 234 3.21 8.91 -7.76
N GLY A 235 3.05 9.13 -9.06
CA GLY A 235 4.18 9.36 -9.96
C GLY A 235 4.98 10.62 -9.62
N HIS A 236 4.34 11.65 -9.05
CA HIS A 236 5.05 12.83 -8.57
C HIS A 236 5.91 12.51 -7.35
N VAL A 237 5.42 11.67 -6.43
CA VAL A 237 6.20 11.21 -5.26
C VAL A 237 7.46 10.49 -5.72
N SER A 238 7.36 9.54 -6.64
CA SER A 238 8.51 8.81 -7.16
C SER A 238 9.46 9.70 -7.97
N ALA A 239 8.93 10.64 -8.77
CA ALA A 239 9.75 11.57 -9.53
C ALA A 239 10.59 12.47 -8.61
N GLU A 240 10.06 12.93 -7.47
CA GLU A 240 10.80 13.71 -6.48
C GLU A 240 11.87 12.87 -5.79
N LEU A 241 11.61 11.59 -5.48
CA LEU A 241 12.61 10.66 -4.95
C LEU A 241 13.72 10.39 -5.97
N GLU A 242 13.38 10.16 -7.24
CA GLU A 242 14.35 10.00 -8.33
C GLU A 242 15.20 11.26 -8.49
N ARG A 243 14.58 12.45 -8.48
CA ARG A 243 15.30 13.73 -8.53
C ARG A 243 16.28 13.85 -7.37
N ALA A 244 15.87 13.54 -6.14
CA ALA A 244 16.72 13.61 -4.96
C ALA A 244 17.92 12.65 -5.06
N ALA A 245 17.70 11.39 -5.47
CA ALA A 245 18.76 10.41 -5.64
C ALA A 245 19.78 10.84 -6.71
N ARG A 246 19.32 11.33 -7.88
CA ARG A 246 20.18 11.84 -8.95
C ARG A 246 20.96 13.08 -8.50
N ALA A 247 20.31 14.02 -7.83
CA ALA A 247 20.94 15.24 -7.35
C ALA A 247 22.02 14.96 -6.30
N ALA A 248 21.87 13.89 -5.51
CA ALA A 248 22.88 13.42 -4.57
C ALA A 248 24.06 12.68 -5.25
N GLY A 249 23.95 12.33 -6.54
CA GLY A 249 25.00 11.65 -7.30
C GLY A 249 24.83 10.13 -7.43
N ALA A 250 23.69 9.55 -7.06
CA ALA A 250 23.42 8.14 -7.30
C ALA A 250 23.31 7.84 -8.80
N GLN A 251 23.91 6.74 -9.24
CA GLN A 251 23.83 6.24 -10.60
C GLN A 251 22.54 5.40 -10.76
N LEU A 252 21.53 5.94 -11.44
CA LEU A 252 20.27 5.25 -11.70
C LEU A 252 20.30 4.65 -13.11
N ILE A 253 20.18 3.31 -13.21
CA ILE A 253 20.37 2.54 -14.44
C ILE A 253 19.07 1.81 -14.78
N PRO A 254 18.21 2.40 -15.64
CA PRO A 254 16.99 1.75 -16.12
C PRO A 254 17.32 0.67 -17.16
N GLY A 255 16.43 -0.28 -17.39
CA GLY A 255 16.61 -1.39 -18.33
C GLY A 255 17.67 -2.42 -17.91
N ALA A 256 18.15 -2.35 -16.66
CA ALA A 256 19.18 -3.24 -16.10
C ALA A 256 18.51 -4.39 -15.31
N ARG A 257 18.01 -5.39 -16.02
CA ARG A 257 17.46 -6.59 -15.39
C ARG A 257 18.55 -7.40 -14.72
N VAL A 258 18.56 -7.47 -13.39
CA VAL A 258 19.45 -8.31 -12.60
C VAL A 258 19.07 -9.78 -12.79
N THR A 259 20.07 -10.65 -12.95
CA THR A 259 19.92 -12.11 -13.14
C THR A 259 20.62 -12.93 -12.07
N SER A 260 21.56 -12.34 -11.32
CA SER A 260 22.16 -13.00 -10.17
C SER A 260 22.72 -12.00 -9.17
N VAL A 261 22.74 -12.41 -7.90
CA VAL A 261 23.35 -11.72 -6.76
C VAL A 261 24.23 -12.71 -6.02
N ALA A 262 25.47 -12.37 -5.79
CA ALA A 262 26.39 -13.16 -4.97
C ALA A 262 26.60 -12.48 -3.59
N PRO A 263 26.78 -13.26 -2.50
CA PRO A 263 26.97 -12.71 -1.15
C PRO A 263 28.23 -11.86 -0.99
N ASP A 264 29.22 -12.01 -1.88
CA ASP A 264 30.45 -11.21 -1.93
C ASP A 264 30.26 -9.84 -2.62
N GLY A 265 29.01 -9.55 -3.07
CA GLY A 265 28.63 -8.25 -3.63
C GLY A 265 28.62 -8.20 -5.17
N GLU A 266 28.89 -9.28 -5.89
CA GLU A 266 28.77 -9.30 -7.34
C GLU A 266 27.29 -9.37 -7.74
N VAL A 267 26.87 -8.49 -8.66
CA VAL A 267 25.52 -8.40 -9.24
C VAL A 267 25.64 -8.40 -10.75
N ARG A 268 25.00 -9.36 -11.42
CA ARG A 268 25.02 -9.47 -12.89
C ARG A 268 23.65 -9.13 -13.49
N THR A 269 23.70 -8.56 -14.69
CA THR A 269 22.52 -8.18 -15.45
C THR A 269 22.38 -9.02 -16.73
N ALA A 270 21.17 -9.08 -17.27
CA ALA A 270 20.83 -9.88 -18.45
C ALA A 270 21.58 -9.44 -19.74
N ASP A 271 22.02 -8.20 -19.80
CA ASP A 271 22.82 -7.65 -20.91
C ASP A 271 24.33 -7.91 -20.75
N GLY A 272 24.73 -8.71 -19.74
CA GLY A 272 26.10 -9.14 -19.50
C GLY A 272 26.97 -8.18 -18.71
N ARG A 273 26.43 -7.05 -18.22
CA ARG A 273 27.17 -6.15 -17.32
C ARG A 273 27.33 -6.77 -15.93
N SER A 274 28.44 -6.48 -15.27
CA SER A 274 28.70 -6.86 -13.88
C SER A 274 28.96 -5.63 -13.03
N PHE A 275 28.38 -5.61 -11.82
CA PHE A 275 28.55 -4.59 -10.80
C PHE A 275 29.04 -5.28 -9.52
N CYS A 276 29.86 -4.58 -8.74
CA CYS A 276 30.32 -5.10 -7.46
C CYS A 276 30.09 -4.04 -6.39
N GLY A 277 29.33 -4.39 -5.35
CA GLY A 277 29.06 -3.54 -4.19
C GLY A 277 29.68 -4.13 -2.94
N ARG A 278 30.22 -3.29 -2.05
CA ARG A 278 30.59 -3.75 -0.68
C ARG A 278 29.34 -4.19 0.10
N ILE A 279 28.20 -3.58 -0.21
CA ILE A 279 26.87 -3.92 0.28
C ILE A 279 25.91 -4.00 -0.91
N VAL A 280 25.05 -5.00 -0.92
CA VAL A 280 23.93 -5.10 -1.86
C VAL A 280 22.62 -4.83 -1.11
N LEU A 281 21.79 -3.92 -1.62
CA LEU A 281 20.46 -3.68 -1.09
C LEU A 281 19.41 -4.30 -2.01
N SER A 282 18.54 -5.13 -1.44
CA SER A 282 17.44 -5.77 -2.16
C SER A 282 16.16 -4.92 -2.05
N GLY A 283 15.80 -4.24 -3.13
CA GLY A 283 14.50 -3.59 -3.32
C GLY A 283 13.42 -4.53 -3.86
N VAL A 284 13.77 -5.80 -4.14
CA VAL A 284 12.85 -6.84 -4.61
C VAL A 284 12.36 -7.71 -3.46
N GLY A 285 11.28 -8.46 -3.70
CA GLY A 285 10.71 -9.35 -2.68
C GLY A 285 11.54 -10.62 -2.41
N PRO A 286 11.24 -11.35 -1.30
CA PRO A 286 12.02 -12.51 -0.86
C PRO A 286 12.14 -13.63 -1.91
N ALA A 287 11.06 -13.94 -2.62
CA ALA A 287 11.10 -14.99 -3.65
C ALA A 287 12.02 -14.61 -4.82
N VAL A 288 11.98 -13.33 -5.25
CA VAL A 288 12.86 -12.85 -6.33
C VAL A 288 14.31 -12.79 -5.87
N LEU A 289 14.59 -12.33 -4.64
CA LEU A 289 15.96 -12.36 -4.10
C LEU A 289 16.49 -13.80 -3.99
N HIS A 290 15.65 -14.74 -3.56
CA HIS A 290 16.01 -16.15 -3.49
C HIS A 290 16.45 -16.69 -4.86
N GLU A 291 15.68 -16.43 -5.93
CA GLU A 291 16.03 -16.82 -7.30
C GLU A 291 17.37 -16.21 -7.76
N LEU A 292 17.62 -14.95 -7.42
CA LEU A 292 18.86 -14.26 -7.77
C LEU A 292 20.09 -14.83 -7.03
N LEU A 293 19.92 -15.24 -5.77
CA LEU A 293 20.96 -15.91 -4.97
C LEU A 293 21.16 -17.37 -5.41
N GLU A 294 20.08 -18.08 -5.78
CA GLU A 294 20.15 -19.46 -6.29
C GLU A 294 21.01 -19.54 -7.56
N ALA A 295 20.92 -18.54 -8.43
CA ALA A 295 21.73 -18.46 -9.64
C ALA A 295 23.26 -18.45 -9.37
N THR A 296 23.68 -18.17 -8.13
CA THR A 296 25.10 -18.23 -7.69
C THR A 296 25.37 -19.40 -6.72
N GLY A 297 24.36 -20.22 -6.43
CA GLY A 297 24.44 -21.31 -5.44
C GLY A 297 24.44 -20.84 -3.98
N ALA A 298 24.02 -19.60 -3.72
CA ALA A 298 24.05 -18.98 -2.40
C ALA A 298 22.66 -18.90 -1.73
N ALA A 299 21.60 -19.41 -2.38
CA ALA A 299 20.27 -19.40 -1.79
C ALA A 299 20.20 -20.25 -0.51
N SER A 300 19.54 -19.71 0.50
CA SER A 300 19.12 -20.42 1.71
C SER A 300 17.79 -21.16 1.49
N ALA A 301 17.01 -21.37 2.54
CA ALA A 301 15.70 -22.01 2.43
C ALA A 301 14.76 -21.25 1.46
N VAL A 302 13.97 -21.99 0.69
CA VAL A 302 12.95 -21.40 -0.21
C VAL A 302 11.96 -20.62 0.63
N PRO A 303 11.78 -19.32 0.40
CA PRO A 303 10.82 -18.52 1.16
C PRO A 303 9.39 -18.97 0.85
N ARG A 304 8.50 -18.84 1.83
CA ARG A 304 7.07 -19.03 1.57
C ARG A 304 6.64 -18.06 0.47
N ARG A 305 5.95 -18.56 -0.55
CA ARG A 305 5.37 -17.70 -1.59
C ARG A 305 4.30 -16.80 -0.97
N PRO A 306 4.44 -15.48 -1.02
CA PRO A 306 3.43 -14.56 -0.54
C PRO A 306 2.19 -14.59 -1.44
N GLU A 307 1.08 -14.10 -0.93
CA GLU A 307 -0.19 -14.08 -1.64
C GLU A 307 -0.90 -12.74 -1.43
N GLY A 308 -0.94 -11.92 -2.48
CA GLY A 308 -1.74 -10.71 -2.52
C GLY A 308 -3.23 -11.03 -2.52
N ALA A 309 -4.05 -10.12 -2.04
CA ALA A 309 -5.47 -10.37 -1.75
C ALA A 309 -6.40 -9.30 -2.34
N GLN A 310 -6.05 -8.75 -3.50
CA GLN A 310 -6.77 -7.61 -4.06
C GLN A 310 -6.95 -7.70 -5.59
N VAL A 311 -7.94 -6.95 -6.06
CA VAL A 311 -8.04 -6.49 -7.45
C VAL A 311 -8.13 -4.98 -7.46
N LYS A 312 -7.48 -4.32 -8.40
CA LYS A 312 -7.61 -2.87 -8.60
C LYS A 312 -8.29 -2.59 -9.93
N VAL A 313 -9.35 -1.76 -9.90
CA VAL A 313 -10.04 -1.30 -11.11
C VAL A 313 -9.92 0.21 -11.20
N ASN A 314 -9.36 0.71 -12.30
CA ASN A 314 -9.24 2.13 -12.59
C ASN A 314 -10.25 2.53 -13.66
N MET A 315 -10.91 3.66 -13.47
CA MET A 315 -11.96 4.18 -14.36
C MET A 315 -11.77 5.67 -14.60
N LEU A 316 -12.19 6.13 -15.79
CA LEU A 316 -12.39 7.54 -16.07
C LEU A 316 -13.87 7.79 -16.34
N LEU A 317 -14.46 8.75 -15.63
CA LEU A 317 -15.89 9.06 -15.65
C LEU A 317 -16.13 10.42 -16.29
N ARG A 318 -17.21 10.53 -17.08
CA ARG A 318 -17.70 11.82 -17.64
C ARG A 318 -18.27 12.73 -16.55
N ARG A 319 -18.73 12.15 -15.46
CA ARG A 319 -19.24 12.80 -14.23
C ARG A 319 -19.30 11.80 -13.09
N LEU A 320 -19.51 12.26 -11.88
CA LEU A 320 -19.82 11.37 -10.77
C LEU A 320 -21.16 10.66 -11.00
N PRO A 321 -21.27 9.35 -10.67
CA PRO A 321 -22.52 8.63 -10.73
C PRO A 321 -23.48 9.07 -9.62
N ARG A 322 -24.79 8.91 -9.85
CA ARG A 322 -25.83 9.16 -8.84
C ARG A 322 -25.90 8.01 -7.86
N LEU A 323 -26.07 8.34 -6.58
CA LEU A 323 -26.24 7.37 -5.51
C LEU A 323 -27.73 6.99 -5.35
N ARG A 324 -27.99 5.79 -4.82
CA ARG A 324 -29.33 5.43 -4.31
C ARG A 324 -29.67 6.24 -3.05
N ASP A 325 -28.69 6.55 -2.21
CA ASP A 325 -28.85 7.49 -1.08
C ASP A 325 -28.91 8.93 -1.59
N THR A 326 -30.10 9.47 -1.74
CA THR A 326 -30.32 10.85 -2.20
C THR A 326 -30.07 11.90 -1.11
N ALA A 327 -29.84 11.50 0.13
CA ALA A 327 -29.52 12.41 1.24
C ALA A 327 -28.03 12.81 1.25
N VAL A 328 -27.17 12.08 0.51
CA VAL A 328 -25.74 12.37 0.41
C VAL A 328 -25.39 12.78 -1.01
N ALA A 329 -24.76 13.95 -1.16
CA ALA A 329 -24.28 14.38 -2.47
C ALA A 329 -23.15 13.46 -2.96
N PRO A 330 -23.14 13.06 -4.25
CA PRO A 330 -22.06 12.21 -4.81
C PRO A 330 -20.66 12.75 -4.51
N ALA A 331 -20.44 14.07 -4.63
CA ALA A 331 -19.16 14.69 -4.33
C ALA A 331 -18.71 14.50 -2.86
N ALA A 332 -19.63 14.43 -1.91
CA ALA A 332 -19.29 14.14 -0.51
C ALA A 332 -18.98 12.65 -0.30
N ALA A 333 -19.77 11.76 -0.88
CA ALA A 333 -19.57 10.32 -0.77
C ALA A 333 -18.25 9.85 -1.39
N PHE A 334 -17.89 10.35 -2.57
CA PHE A 334 -16.68 9.96 -3.29
C PHE A 334 -15.42 10.76 -2.87
N ALA A 335 -15.54 11.78 -2.03
CA ALA A 335 -14.39 12.56 -1.58
C ALA A 335 -13.55 11.86 -0.49
N GLY A 336 -14.14 10.90 0.22
CA GLY A 336 -13.48 10.02 1.18
C GLY A 336 -13.19 8.63 0.60
N THR A 337 -13.04 7.65 1.47
CA THR A 337 -13.06 6.24 1.11
C THR A 337 -14.53 5.80 1.02
N PHE A 338 -14.93 5.28 -0.13
CA PHE A 338 -16.29 4.80 -0.32
C PHE A 338 -16.28 3.27 -0.18
N HIS A 339 -16.81 2.75 0.92
CA HIS A 339 -16.85 1.33 1.23
C HIS A 339 -18.15 0.70 0.69
N ILE A 340 -18.05 -0.45 0.01
CA ILE A 340 -19.22 -1.19 -0.48
C ILE A 340 -19.09 -2.65 -0.07
N ASN A 341 -20.19 -3.24 0.45
CA ASN A 341 -20.25 -4.63 0.92
C ASN A 341 -19.24 -4.93 2.03
N GLU A 342 -19.03 -3.99 2.93
CA GLU A 342 -18.01 -4.06 3.96
C GLU A 342 -18.59 -4.03 5.39
N THR A 343 -19.70 -4.75 5.68
CA THR A 343 -19.96 -5.13 7.06
C THR A 343 -18.95 -6.15 7.53
N LEU A 344 -18.67 -6.26 8.83
CA LEU A 344 -17.76 -7.28 9.36
C LEU A 344 -18.18 -8.69 8.91
N THR A 345 -19.49 -8.99 8.95
CA THR A 345 -20.03 -10.27 8.49
C THR A 345 -19.77 -10.52 7.00
N GLN A 346 -19.90 -9.50 6.14
CA GLN A 346 -19.64 -9.64 4.70
C GLN A 346 -18.13 -9.85 4.43
N LEU A 347 -17.26 -9.14 5.13
CA LEU A 347 -15.80 -9.30 4.99
C LEU A 347 -15.34 -10.70 5.39
N ASP A 348 -15.87 -11.25 6.49
CA ASP A 348 -15.58 -12.63 6.91
C ASP A 348 -16.19 -13.67 5.96
N ALA A 349 -17.40 -13.44 5.43
CA ALA A 349 -18.00 -14.29 4.42
C ALA A 349 -17.21 -14.30 3.10
N ALA A 350 -16.70 -13.13 2.68
CA ALA A 350 -15.82 -13.01 1.52
C ALA A 350 -14.51 -13.77 1.72
N HIS A 351 -13.88 -13.67 2.91
CA HIS A 351 -12.71 -14.46 3.26
C HIS A 351 -13.01 -15.97 3.20
N ALA A 352 -14.13 -16.41 3.74
CA ALA A 352 -14.52 -17.83 3.71
C ALA A 352 -14.75 -18.35 2.28
N ALA A 353 -15.40 -17.55 1.42
CA ALA A 353 -15.60 -17.89 0.01
C ALA A 353 -14.27 -18.02 -0.72
N ALA A 354 -13.35 -17.04 -0.56
CA ALA A 354 -12.05 -17.03 -1.20
C ALA A 354 -11.12 -18.12 -0.66
N SER A 355 -11.21 -18.46 0.63
CA SER A 355 -10.51 -19.61 1.23
C SER A 355 -10.93 -20.94 0.60
N ALA A 356 -12.19 -21.03 0.14
CA ALA A 356 -12.72 -22.17 -0.61
C ALA A 356 -12.44 -22.08 -2.12
N GLY A 357 -11.58 -21.16 -2.58
CA GLY A 357 -11.20 -20.99 -3.99
C GLY A 357 -12.29 -20.32 -4.86
N ARG A 358 -13.26 -19.64 -4.26
CA ARG A 358 -14.35 -18.98 -4.98
C ARG A 358 -14.20 -17.46 -4.91
N LEU A 359 -14.48 -16.77 -6.01
CA LEU A 359 -14.56 -15.31 -6.00
C LEU A 359 -15.65 -14.86 -5.01
N PRO A 360 -15.38 -13.91 -4.11
CA PRO A 360 -16.39 -13.35 -3.22
C PRO A 360 -17.56 -12.73 -3.99
N GLU A 361 -18.78 -13.06 -3.57
CA GLU A 361 -20.02 -12.51 -4.12
C GLU A 361 -20.99 -12.24 -2.97
N PRO A 362 -21.31 -10.96 -2.69
CA PRO A 362 -20.80 -9.75 -3.34
C PRO A 362 -19.31 -9.50 -3.06
N LEU A 363 -18.61 -8.81 -3.97
CA LEU A 363 -17.23 -8.39 -3.79
C LEU A 363 -17.17 -7.19 -2.83
N PRO A 364 -16.47 -7.28 -1.69
CA PRO A 364 -16.19 -6.10 -0.87
C PRO A 364 -15.17 -5.19 -1.56
N ALA A 365 -15.36 -3.88 -1.50
CA ALA A 365 -14.47 -2.96 -2.18
C ALA A 365 -14.45 -1.55 -1.59
N GLU A 366 -13.26 -0.95 -1.55
CA GLU A 366 -13.04 0.47 -1.32
C GLU A 366 -12.93 1.24 -2.63
N ILE A 367 -13.53 2.41 -2.69
CA ILE A 367 -13.50 3.26 -3.87
C ILE A 367 -12.93 4.64 -3.53
N TYR A 368 -12.14 5.20 -4.46
CA TYR A 368 -11.45 6.47 -4.32
C TYR A 368 -11.60 7.33 -5.57
N CYS A 369 -11.96 8.61 -5.39
CA CYS A 369 -12.04 9.59 -6.46
C CYS A 369 -10.97 10.69 -6.25
N HIS A 370 -9.73 10.40 -6.65
CA HIS A 370 -8.59 11.29 -6.38
C HIS A 370 -8.73 12.66 -7.04
N SER A 371 -9.38 12.73 -8.21
CA SER A 371 -9.61 13.98 -8.93
C SER A 371 -10.51 14.98 -8.21
N LEU A 372 -11.29 14.55 -7.20
CA LEU A 372 -12.03 15.47 -6.31
C LEU A 372 -11.09 16.24 -5.38
N THR A 373 -10.00 15.60 -4.94
CA THR A 373 -9.00 16.23 -4.07
C THR A 373 -7.88 16.89 -4.88
N ASP A 374 -7.44 16.23 -5.95
CA ASP A 374 -6.40 16.73 -6.84
C ASP A 374 -6.83 16.64 -8.32
N PRO A 375 -7.48 17.68 -8.88
CA PRO A 375 -7.89 17.70 -10.28
C PRO A 375 -6.68 17.83 -11.24
N THR A 376 -5.45 18.08 -10.77
CA THR A 376 -4.30 18.27 -11.66
C THR A 376 -3.85 17.00 -12.36
N ILE A 377 -4.33 15.82 -11.90
CA ILE A 377 -4.12 14.53 -12.57
C ILE A 377 -4.90 14.38 -13.87
N LEU A 378 -5.85 15.29 -14.13
CA LEU A 378 -6.64 15.37 -15.37
C LEU A 378 -6.15 16.51 -16.26
N GLY A 379 -6.18 16.32 -17.57
CA GLY A 379 -5.94 17.37 -18.55
C GLY A 379 -6.99 18.50 -18.48
N PRO A 380 -6.69 19.68 -19.08
CA PRO A 380 -7.56 20.85 -18.99
C PRO A 380 -8.99 20.61 -19.51
N GLU A 381 -9.15 19.86 -20.60
CA GLU A 381 -10.45 19.55 -21.20
C GLU A 381 -11.30 18.66 -20.29
N LEU A 382 -10.70 17.62 -19.71
CA LEU A 382 -11.37 16.72 -18.77
C LEU A 382 -11.80 17.45 -17.49
N ARG A 383 -10.96 18.37 -16.99
CA ARG A 383 -11.35 19.22 -15.85
C ARG A 383 -12.52 20.13 -16.18
N ALA A 384 -12.49 20.76 -17.36
CA ALA A 384 -13.54 21.67 -17.79
C ALA A 384 -14.87 20.96 -18.05
N SER A 385 -14.83 19.70 -18.49
CA SER A 385 -16.04 18.88 -18.70
C SER A 385 -16.63 18.29 -17.41
N GLY A 386 -15.95 18.42 -16.26
CA GLY A 386 -16.39 17.82 -15.00
C GLY A 386 -16.12 16.33 -14.90
N SER A 387 -15.11 15.84 -15.62
CA SER A 387 -14.68 14.44 -15.59
C SER A 387 -13.98 14.10 -14.28
N HIS A 388 -14.04 12.82 -13.89
CA HIS A 388 -13.43 12.32 -12.66
C HIS A 388 -12.73 10.98 -12.88
N THR A 389 -11.66 10.73 -12.11
CA THR A 389 -11.10 9.38 -11.98
C THR A 389 -11.83 8.62 -10.88
N LEU A 390 -11.98 7.32 -11.03
CA LEU A 390 -12.46 6.44 -9.99
C LEU A 390 -11.53 5.23 -9.91
N THR A 391 -11.09 4.89 -8.70
CA THR A 391 -10.30 3.70 -8.41
C THR A 391 -11.07 2.83 -7.44
N LEU A 392 -11.28 1.56 -7.80
CA LEU A 392 -11.84 0.54 -6.91
C LEU A 392 -10.71 -0.41 -6.49
N PHE A 393 -10.64 -0.71 -5.21
CA PHE A 393 -9.77 -1.71 -4.61
C PHE A 393 -10.65 -2.81 -3.99
N GLY A 394 -10.77 -3.95 -4.69
CA GLY A 394 -11.54 -5.09 -4.22
C GLY A 394 -10.75 -5.89 -3.21
N LEU A 395 -11.39 -6.26 -2.11
CA LEU A 395 -10.81 -6.96 -0.98
C LEU A 395 -11.08 -8.47 -1.04
N GLN A 396 -10.29 -9.24 -0.28
CA GLN A 396 -10.47 -10.70 -0.16
C GLN A 396 -10.43 -11.45 -1.50
N VAL A 397 -9.57 -10.98 -2.43
CA VAL A 397 -9.32 -11.62 -3.74
C VAL A 397 -7.89 -12.17 -3.75
N PRO A 398 -7.60 -13.27 -3.01
CA PRO A 398 -6.26 -13.82 -2.95
C PRO A 398 -5.85 -14.44 -4.30
N HIS A 399 -4.54 -14.44 -4.58
CA HIS A 399 -3.99 -14.92 -5.85
C HIS A 399 -4.50 -16.32 -6.24
N ARG A 400 -4.73 -17.21 -5.26
CA ARG A 400 -5.24 -18.58 -5.47
C ARG A 400 -6.59 -18.63 -6.19
N VAL A 401 -7.42 -17.61 -6.06
CA VAL A 401 -8.76 -17.55 -6.70
C VAL A 401 -8.64 -17.43 -8.21
N ILE A 402 -7.55 -16.82 -8.70
CA ILE A 402 -7.28 -16.63 -10.13
C ILE A 402 -6.14 -17.52 -10.65
N ALA A 403 -5.47 -18.26 -9.77
CA ALA A 403 -4.36 -19.13 -10.16
C ALA A 403 -4.84 -20.22 -11.11
N GLY A 404 -4.19 -20.33 -12.28
CA GLY A 404 -4.57 -21.30 -13.32
C GLY A 404 -5.78 -20.89 -14.18
N VAL A 405 -6.40 -19.74 -13.91
CA VAL A 405 -7.40 -19.13 -14.78
C VAL A 405 -6.68 -18.33 -15.89
N ASP A 406 -7.24 -18.34 -17.09
CA ASP A 406 -6.74 -17.48 -18.18
C ASP A 406 -6.73 -16.02 -17.73
N PRO A 407 -5.64 -15.26 -17.92
CA PRO A 407 -5.51 -13.89 -17.39
C PRO A 407 -6.58 -12.92 -17.89
N ASP A 408 -7.02 -13.03 -19.16
CA ASP A 408 -8.05 -12.16 -19.71
C ASP A 408 -9.42 -12.48 -19.11
N ARG A 409 -9.70 -13.79 -18.93
CA ARG A 409 -10.90 -14.23 -18.26
C ARG A 409 -10.92 -13.79 -16.78
N ALA A 410 -9.81 -13.95 -16.06
CA ALA A 410 -9.72 -13.51 -14.66
C ALA A 410 -9.98 -11.99 -14.54
N ARG A 411 -9.43 -11.18 -15.45
CA ARG A 411 -9.71 -9.73 -15.52
C ARG A 411 -11.19 -9.44 -15.80
N ALA A 412 -11.79 -10.16 -16.74
CA ALA A 412 -13.19 -9.97 -17.11
C ALA A 412 -14.14 -10.34 -15.96
N ASP A 413 -13.91 -11.47 -15.30
CA ASP A 413 -14.73 -11.94 -14.17
C ASP A 413 -14.63 -10.96 -12.99
N LEU A 414 -13.42 -10.48 -12.66
CA LEU A 414 -13.20 -9.50 -11.59
C LEU A 414 -13.75 -8.11 -11.93
N LEU A 415 -13.68 -7.70 -13.20
CA LEU A 415 -14.28 -6.47 -13.66
C LEU A 415 -15.80 -6.51 -13.55
N SER A 416 -16.41 -7.62 -13.95
CA SER A 416 -17.86 -7.83 -13.80
C SER A 416 -18.30 -7.78 -12.33
N ALA A 417 -17.54 -8.41 -11.42
CA ALA A 417 -17.80 -8.35 -9.98
C ALA A 417 -17.68 -6.91 -9.44
N ALA A 418 -16.67 -6.16 -9.86
CA ALA A 418 -16.48 -4.77 -9.46
C ALA A 418 -17.61 -3.85 -9.95
N GLN A 419 -18.07 -4.03 -11.20
CA GLN A 419 -19.23 -3.30 -11.73
C GLN A 419 -20.49 -3.63 -10.97
N ALA A 420 -20.78 -4.92 -10.70
CA ALA A 420 -21.93 -5.34 -9.91
C ALA A 420 -21.90 -4.75 -8.49
N THR A 421 -20.71 -4.66 -7.86
CA THR A 421 -20.53 -4.02 -6.56
C THR A 421 -20.91 -2.54 -6.62
N LEU A 422 -20.39 -1.78 -7.59
CA LEU A 422 -20.76 -0.37 -7.78
C LEU A 422 -22.26 -0.19 -8.04
N ASP A 423 -22.82 -0.96 -8.97
CA ASP A 423 -24.23 -0.87 -9.38
C ASP A 423 -25.20 -1.21 -8.23
N SER A 424 -24.75 -1.95 -7.22
CA SER A 424 -25.57 -2.26 -6.05
C SER A 424 -25.96 -1.02 -5.23
N VAL A 425 -25.15 0.04 -5.27
CA VAL A 425 -25.32 1.28 -4.47
C VAL A 425 -25.60 2.52 -5.33
N LEU A 426 -25.41 2.41 -6.64
CA LEU A 426 -25.66 3.50 -7.59
C LEU A 426 -27.13 3.47 -8.09
N ALA A 427 -27.66 4.65 -8.44
CA ALA A 427 -28.99 4.80 -9.04
C ALA A 427 -28.97 4.62 -10.59
N GLU A 428 -27.82 4.35 -11.15
CA GLU A 428 -27.59 4.10 -12.57
C GLU A 428 -26.39 3.16 -12.74
N PRO A 429 -26.31 2.38 -13.82
CA PRO A 429 -25.13 1.56 -14.08
C PRO A 429 -23.87 2.41 -14.19
N ILE A 430 -22.75 1.93 -13.61
CA ILE A 430 -21.47 2.65 -13.69
C ILE A 430 -21.00 2.82 -15.13
N THR A 431 -21.36 1.89 -16.02
CA THR A 431 -21.05 1.93 -17.44
C THR A 431 -21.65 3.14 -18.16
N ASP A 432 -22.80 3.66 -17.69
CA ASP A 432 -23.47 4.81 -18.29
C ASP A 432 -22.71 6.13 -18.12
N VAL A 433 -21.73 6.16 -17.21
CA VAL A 433 -20.94 7.37 -16.89
C VAL A 433 -19.47 7.24 -17.27
N LEU A 434 -19.02 6.10 -17.78
CA LEU A 434 -17.65 5.91 -18.25
C LEU A 434 -17.33 6.80 -19.45
N HIS A 435 -16.12 7.33 -19.53
CA HIS A 435 -15.55 7.82 -20.78
C HIS A 435 -15.32 6.66 -21.75
N GLU A 436 -15.25 6.99 -23.03
CA GLU A 436 -14.88 6.09 -24.11
C GLU A 436 -13.61 6.61 -24.79
N THR A 437 -12.77 5.69 -25.25
CA THR A 437 -11.64 5.96 -26.12
C THR A 437 -12.12 6.33 -27.52
N ALA A 438 -11.23 6.80 -28.38
CA ALA A 438 -11.58 7.20 -29.75
C ALA A 438 -12.20 6.06 -30.60
N ASP A 439 -11.89 4.80 -30.27
CA ASP A 439 -12.46 3.59 -30.91
C ASP A 439 -13.73 3.08 -30.23
N GLY A 440 -14.26 3.80 -29.23
CA GLY A 440 -15.50 3.48 -28.53
C GLY A 440 -15.36 2.46 -27.38
N ALA A 441 -14.14 2.10 -26.99
CA ALA A 441 -13.94 1.24 -25.82
C ALA A 441 -14.11 2.03 -24.51
N PRO A 442 -14.75 1.42 -23.48
CA PRO A 442 -14.93 2.11 -22.20
C PRO A 442 -13.60 2.30 -21.47
N CYS A 443 -13.41 3.48 -20.87
CA CYS A 443 -12.23 3.80 -20.09
C CYS A 443 -12.28 3.15 -18.69
N ILE A 444 -12.04 1.85 -18.66
CA ILE A 444 -11.98 1.01 -17.47
C ILE A 444 -10.92 -0.09 -17.64
N GLU A 445 -10.10 -0.31 -16.62
CA GLU A 445 -9.12 -1.40 -16.61
C GLU A 445 -9.11 -2.11 -15.27
N ALA A 446 -8.95 -3.44 -15.27
CA ALA A 446 -8.69 -4.24 -14.07
C ALA A 446 -7.23 -4.65 -14.00
N ARG A 447 -6.65 -4.62 -12.80
CA ARG A 447 -5.31 -5.12 -12.46
C ARG A 447 -5.42 -6.16 -11.37
N THR A 448 -5.07 -7.38 -11.71
CA THR A 448 -5.11 -8.54 -10.84
C THR A 448 -3.79 -8.74 -10.10
N THR A 449 -3.76 -9.63 -9.12
CA THR A 449 -2.51 -10.08 -8.49
C THR A 449 -1.53 -10.70 -9.49
N GLY A 450 -2.01 -11.38 -10.55
CA GLY A 450 -1.19 -11.90 -11.64
C GLY A 450 -0.57 -10.79 -12.50
N ASP A 451 -1.28 -9.68 -12.72
CA ASP A 451 -0.75 -8.52 -13.42
C ASP A 451 0.37 -7.83 -12.62
N LEU A 452 0.24 -7.74 -11.28
CA LEU A 452 1.26 -7.17 -10.42
C LEU A 452 2.54 -8.04 -10.42
N GLU A 453 2.38 -9.35 -10.37
CA GLU A 453 3.52 -10.28 -10.46
C GLU A 453 4.25 -10.12 -11.80
N THR A 454 3.53 -10.11 -12.91
CA THR A 454 4.11 -9.97 -14.24
C THR A 454 4.77 -8.61 -14.44
N SER A 455 4.07 -7.52 -14.10
CA SER A 455 4.51 -6.15 -14.38
C SER A 455 5.59 -5.69 -13.41
N LEU A 456 5.46 -5.99 -12.12
CA LEU A 456 6.30 -5.44 -11.05
C LEU A 456 7.19 -6.48 -10.35
N ALA A 457 7.09 -7.76 -10.71
CA ALA A 457 7.73 -8.88 -10.01
C ALA A 457 7.32 -8.94 -8.51
N MET A 458 6.10 -8.54 -8.20
CA MET A 458 5.49 -8.73 -6.90
C MET A 458 4.94 -10.14 -6.83
N THR A 459 5.71 -11.06 -6.25
CA THR A 459 5.35 -12.48 -6.20
C THR A 459 3.97 -12.69 -5.60
N GLY A 460 3.09 -13.42 -6.30
CA GLY A 460 1.70 -13.62 -5.92
C GLY A 460 0.86 -12.34 -5.90
N GLY A 461 1.36 -11.24 -6.47
CA GLY A 461 0.73 -9.93 -6.44
C GLY A 461 0.66 -9.30 -5.04
N ASP A 462 1.46 -9.78 -4.09
CA ASP A 462 1.48 -9.26 -2.71
C ASP A 462 2.15 -7.88 -2.67
N ILE A 463 1.35 -6.86 -2.29
CA ILE A 463 1.78 -5.46 -2.27
C ILE A 463 2.76 -5.15 -1.13
N PHE A 464 2.89 -6.03 -0.14
CA PHE A 464 3.83 -5.93 0.97
C PHE A 464 5.06 -6.83 0.79
N HIS A 465 5.11 -7.66 -0.26
CA HIS A 465 6.14 -8.67 -0.52
C HIS A 465 6.20 -9.79 0.54
N GLY A 466 5.16 -9.96 1.31
CA GLY A 466 5.00 -10.92 2.40
C GLY A 466 4.19 -10.34 3.55
N ASP A 467 3.92 -11.16 4.56
CA ASP A 467 3.18 -10.70 5.74
C ASP A 467 3.93 -9.54 6.42
N LEU A 468 3.21 -8.47 6.77
CA LEU A 468 3.76 -7.36 7.55
C LEU A 468 4.27 -7.86 8.91
N SER A 469 5.39 -7.32 9.35
CA SER A 469 5.96 -7.55 10.69
C SER A 469 5.55 -6.45 11.66
N TRP A 470 5.58 -6.75 12.97
CA TRP A 470 5.49 -5.69 13.97
C TRP A 470 6.66 -4.70 13.79
N PRO A 471 6.45 -3.37 13.93
CA PRO A 471 7.48 -2.36 13.69
C PRO A 471 8.53 -2.24 14.82
N TRP A 472 8.66 -3.25 15.67
CA TRP A 472 9.60 -3.36 16.80
C TRP A 472 10.27 -4.73 16.83
N ALA A 473 11.29 -4.88 17.66
CA ALA A 473 11.89 -6.17 17.96
C ALA A 473 11.24 -6.81 19.20
N ASP A 474 11.12 -8.13 19.20
CA ASP A 474 10.77 -8.86 20.42
C ASP A 474 11.85 -8.67 21.50
N ASP A 475 11.51 -8.83 22.78
CA ASP A 475 12.42 -8.50 23.89
C ASP A 475 13.68 -9.36 23.91
N ASP A 476 13.61 -10.58 23.39
CA ASP A 476 14.71 -11.54 23.28
C ASP A 476 15.37 -11.59 21.89
N GLU A 477 14.87 -10.83 20.92
CA GLU A 477 15.39 -10.82 19.54
C GLU A 477 16.82 -10.24 19.49
N PRO A 478 17.80 -10.89 18.82
CA PRO A 478 19.15 -10.36 18.69
C PRO A 478 19.17 -9.04 17.87
N LEU A 479 19.81 -8.00 18.42
CA LEU A 479 20.06 -6.73 17.76
C LEU A 479 21.57 -6.44 17.69
N ASP A 480 22.36 -7.47 17.46
CA ASP A 480 23.82 -7.48 17.55
C ASP A 480 24.53 -6.87 16.34
N SER A 481 23.87 -6.82 15.20
CA SER A 481 24.42 -6.18 13.97
C SER A 481 23.63 -4.94 13.56
N PRO A 482 24.21 -4.04 12.73
CA PRO A 482 23.46 -2.93 12.16
C PRO A 482 22.22 -3.39 11.39
N ALA A 483 22.33 -4.48 10.62
CA ALA A 483 21.20 -5.01 9.86
C ALA A 483 20.04 -5.46 10.74
N HIS A 484 20.30 -6.12 11.87
CA HIS A 484 19.29 -6.51 12.84
C HIS A 484 18.69 -5.29 13.55
N ARG A 485 19.54 -4.35 14.02
CA ARG A 485 19.05 -3.12 14.69
C ARG A 485 18.11 -2.30 13.82
N TRP A 486 18.35 -2.25 12.52
CA TRP A 486 17.53 -1.49 11.59
C TRP A 486 16.38 -2.31 10.95
N GLY A 487 16.28 -3.61 11.27
CA GLY A 487 15.23 -4.50 10.76
C GLY A 487 15.32 -4.75 9.25
N VAL A 488 16.55 -4.85 8.73
CA VAL A 488 16.85 -5.04 7.30
C VAL A 488 17.74 -6.26 7.03
N ALA A 489 17.95 -7.11 8.03
CA ALA A 489 18.80 -8.29 7.90
C ALA A 489 18.20 -9.31 6.91
N THR A 490 19.10 -9.92 6.13
CA THR A 490 18.86 -11.17 5.38
C THR A 490 19.75 -12.28 5.98
N ASP A 491 19.73 -13.46 5.38
CA ASP A 491 20.65 -14.55 5.73
C ASP A 491 22.12 -14.27 5.37
N HIS A 492 22.39 -13.15 4.69
CA HIS A 492 23.73 -12.76 4.22
C HIS A 492 24.14 -11.41 4.78
N ALA A 493 25.30 -11.34 5.43
CA ALA A 493 25.74 -10.14 6.15
C ALA A 493 25.90 -8.87 5.27
N HIS A 494 26.16 -9.03 3.97
CA HIS A 494 26.33 -7.92 3.03
C HIS A 494 25.18 -7.73 2.04
N VAL A 495 24.07 -8.50 2.20
CA VAL A 495 22.84 -8.33 1.42
C VAL A 495 21.74 -7.92 2.39
N LEU A 496 21.15 -6.75 2.22
CA LEU A 496 20.15 -6.20 3.13
C LEU A 496 18.81 -5.97 2.43
N TRP A 497 17.70 -6.12 3.16
CA TRP A 497 16.39 -5.67 2.67
C TRP A 497 16.33 -4.15 2.61
N CYS A 498 15.81 -3.62 1.49
CA CYS A 498 15.61 -2.17 1.35
C CYS A 498 14.21 -1.85 0.82
N GLY A 499 13.48 -2.85 0.33
CA GLY A 499 12.11 -2.73 -0.19
C GLY A 499 11.03 -2.94 0.88
N SER A 500 9.82 -3.26 0.41
CA SER A 500 8.68 -3.57 1.28
C SER A 500 8.87 -4.83 2.12
N ALA A 501 9.82 -5.70 1.78
CA ALA A 501 10.19 -6.87 2.57
C ALA A 501 10.99 -6.55 3.85
N ALA A 502 11.51 -5.32 4.00
CA ALA A 502 12.11 -4.87 5.27
C ALA A 502 11.05 -4.86 6.38
N ARG A 503 11.46 -5.05 7.64
CA ARG A 503 10.53 -5.14 8.79
C ARG A 503 9.48 -4.02 8.85
N ARG A 504 9.84 -2.79 8.46
CA ARG A 504 8.95 -1.60 8.45
C ARG A 504 8.72 -1.08 7.04
N GLY A 505 8.69 -2.00 6.07
CA GLY A 505 8.79 -1.66 4.65
C GLY A 505 7.48 -1.42 3.91
N GLY A 506 6.34 -1.83 4.42
CA GLY A 506 5.06 -1.78 3.71
C GLY A 506 4.60 -0.37 3.29
N ALA A 507 3.66 -0.29 2.36
CA ALA A 507 3.11 0.94 1.76
C ALA A 507 4.14 1.83 1.03
N VAL A 508 3.74 3.03 0.59
CA VAL A 508 4.66 4.03 0.01
C VAL A 508 5.19 4.91 1.15
N SER A 509 6.20 4.39 1.85
CA SER A 509 6.71 4.99 3.07
C SER A 509 8.16 5.49 2.98
N GLY A 510 8.99 4.87 2.16
CA GLY A 510 10.44 5.13 2.16
C GLY A 510 11.19 4.59 3.38
N ILE A 511 10.49 4.06 4.39
CA ILE A 511 11.06 3.62 5.66
C ILE A 511 12.06 2.47 5.44
N GLY A 512 11.71 1.45 4.66
CA GLY A 512 12.61 0.34 4.34
C GLY A 512 13.91 0.83 3.69
N GLY A 513 13.82 1.81 2.78
CA GLY A 513 14.97 2.43 2.14
C GLY A 513 15.83 3.23 3.10
N HIS A 514 15.22 4.08 3.94
CA HIS A 514 15.92 4.84 4.98
C HIS A 514 16.70 3.91 5.92
N ASN A 515 16.03 2.90 6.45
CA ASN A 515 16.63 2.00 7.43
C ASN A 515 17.75 1.15 6.84
N ALA A 516 17.62 0.74 5.57
CA ALA A 516 18.68 0.06 4.85
C ALA A 516 19.90 0.97 4.62
N ALA A 517 19.66 2.24 4.30
CA ALA A 517 20.74 3.21 4.15
C ALA A 517 21.49 3.41 5.48
N MET A 518 20.77 3.56 6.60
CA MET A 518 21.39 3.73 7.91
C MET A 518 22.22 2.50 8.30
N ALA A 519 21.69 1.28 8.11
CA ALA A 519 22.42 0.05 8.37
C ALA A 519 23.67 -0.08 7.48
N ALA A 520 23.56 0.24 6.19
CA ALA A 520 24.69 0.21 5.26
C ALA A 520 25.77 1.23 5.64
N LEU A 521 25.41 2.44 6.05
CA LEU A 521 26.37 3.46 6.51
C LEU A 521 27.13 3.00 7.75
N GLU A 522 26.47 2.36 8.71
CA GLU A 522 27.13 1.79 9.88
C GLU A 522 28.12 0.68 9.49
N LEU A 523 27.71 -0.22 8.58
CA LEU A 523 28.56 -1.32 8.10
C LEU A 523 29.78 -0.82 7.29
N LEU A 524 29.64 0.28 6.56
CA LEU A 524 30.71 0.86 5.75
C LEU A 524 31.69 1.72 6.57
N GLY A 525 31.35 1.97 7.85
CA GLY A 525 32.14 2.84 8.73
C GLY A 525 32.02 4.29 8.28
N ARG A 526 30.93 4.92 8.66
CA ARG A 526 30.47 6.27 8.25
C ARG A 526 31.48 7.16 7.59
#